data_f4581d3879863dfc37ca93ac08565e06
#
_entry.id   f4581d3879863dfc37ca93ac08565e06
#
_cell.length_a   1.000
_cell.length_b   1.000
_cell.length_c   1.000
_cell.angle_alpha   90.00
_cell.angle_beta   90.00
_cell.angle_gamma   90.00
#
_symmetry.space_group_name_H-M   'P 1'
#
loop_
_entity.id
_entity.type
_entity.pdbx_description
1 polymer ?
#
loop_
_entity_poly.entity_id
_entity_poly.type
_entity_poly.pdbx_seq_one_letter_code
_entity_poly.pdbx_strand_id
1 'polypeptide(L)'
;MKVFFCWNYNENEDKFFIDLKKRDFVRYLGYLRGLGLSSNRVASLKSAISSLANCIEVLDEDLYPNFRNLIKSLEPVHKTPVREKTVLTDEQVEECLNKLLEQNQCQIACALALSLASGMRKAELTRMKVEFFDEKHLVFDDKMYKTGIIKTKGHGSSGKQIPKYVLRDKFQPYFDAWMKQRAKRGIESPWLFVTAGEGKFIQATVSQMNTYAEKIGALMDVPFYFHCMRHLWTSNMQRAGFPDSVIAEIQSWESLEMVKRYSDIPTEERLAQFFNGEDKE
;
A
#
# COMPACT_ATOMS: atom_id res chain seq x y z
N MET A 1 17.72 1.83 -13.44
CA MET A 1 18.62 2.54 -14.39
C MET A 1 20.09 2.22 -14.11
N LYS A 2 20.69 2.55 -12.95
CA LYS A 2 22.11 2.27 -12.65
C LYS A 2 22.55 0.84 -13.01
N VAL A 3 21.82 -0.18 -12.61
CA VAL A 3 22.13 -1.59 -12.90
C VAL A 3 22.25 -1.87 -14.41
N PHE A 4 21.40 -1.25 -15.23
CA PHE A 4 21.47 -1.40 -16.69
C PHE A 4 22.74 -0.76 -17.28
N PHE A 5 23.01 0.48 -16.90
CA PHE A 5 24.19 1.18 -17.44
C PHE A 5 25.51 0.55 -16.98
N CYS A 6 25.58 0.05 -15.72
CA CYS A 6 26.74 -0.73 -15.28
C CYS A 6 26.92 -2.02 -16.08
N TRP A 7 25.83 -2.74 -16.37
CA TRP A 7 25.89 -3.94 -17.22
C TRP A 7 26.30 -3.56 -18.65
N ASN A 8 25.72 -2.51 -19.24
CA ASN A 8 26.04 -2.08 -20.59
C ASN A 8 27.52 -1.71 -20.73
N TYR A 9 28.08 -1.00 -19.77
CA TYR A 9 29.48 -0.65 -19.72
C TYR A 9 30.40 -1.89 -19.63
N ASN A 10 30.08 -2.81 -18.70
CA ASN A 10 30.96 -3.94 -18.42
C ASN A 10 30.81 -5.11 -19.41
N GLU A 11 29.60 -5.35 -19.92
CA GLU A 11 29.23 -6.60 -20.60
C GLU A 11 28.72 -6.39 -22.05
N ASN A 12 28.53 -5.16 -22.47
CA ASN A 12 27.88 -4.83 -23.76
C ASN A 12 28.60 -3.71 -24.53
N GLU A 13 29.92 -3.56 -24.39
CA GLU A 13 30.78 -2.64 -25.15
C GLU A 13 30.38 -1.15 -24.97
N ASP A 14 29.74 -0.78 -23.87
CA ASP A 14 29.26 0.58 -23.56
C ASP A 14 28.53 1.27 -24.72
N LYS A 15 27.64 0.56 -25.37
CA LYS A 15 26.88 1.05 -26.52
C LYS A 15 25.99 2.21 -26.12
N PHE A 16 25.83 3.20 -27.00
CA PHE A 16 24.82 4.22 -26.78
C PHE A 16 23.42 3.61 -26.72
N PHE A 17 22.61 4.13 -25.81
CA PHE A 17 21.26 3.58 -25.57
C PHE A 17 20.42 3.53 -26.83
N ILE A 18 20.55 4.54 -27.70
CA ILE A 18 19.83 4.66 -28.98
C ILE A 18 20.25 3.62 -30.03
N ASP A 19 21.46 3.06 -29.90
CA ASP A 19 22.01 2.06 -30.83
C ASP A 19 21.73 0.62 -30.39
N LEU A 20 21.15 0.45 -29.21
CA LEU A 20 20.84 -0.87 -28.67
C LEU A 20 19.78 -1.59 -29.50
N LYS A 21 20.05 -2.86 -29.78
CA LYS A 21 19.15 -3.76 -30.51
C LYS A 21 18.35 -4.64 -29.57
N LYS A 22 17.27 -5.20 -30.06
CA LYS A 22 16.43 -6.15 -29.30
C LYS A 22 17.24 -7.25 -28.58
N ARG A 23 18.28 -7.77 -29.24
CA ARG A 23 19.17 -8.79 -28.69
C ARG A 23 19.93 -8.31 -27.43
N ASP A 24 20.30 -7.03 -27.36
CA ASP A 24 21.04 -6.48 -26.21
C ASP A 24 20.13 -6.45 -24.98
N PHE A 25 18.87 -6.08 -25.14
CA PHE A 25 17.89 -6.14 -24.06
C PHE A 25 17.58 -7.58 -23.63
N VAL A 26 17.54 -8.54 -24.54
CA VAL A 26 17.38 -9.96 -24.21
C VAL A 26 18.59 -10.46 -23.39
N ARG A 27 19.82 -10.11 -23.80
CA ARG A 27 21.05 -10.42 -23.04
C ARG A 27 21.01 -9.81 -21.64
N TYR A 28 20.59 -8.56 -21.53
CA TYR A 28 20.43 -7.91 -20.22
C TYR A 28 19.42 -8.63 -19.32
N LEU A 29 18.29 -9.02 -19.84
CA LEU A 29 17.30 -9.79 -19.07
C LEU A 29 17.84 -11.16 -18.65
N GLY A 30 18.65 -11.81 -19.51
CA GLY A 30 19.38 -13.03 -19.18
C GLY A 30 20.38 -12.82 -18.05
N TYR A 31 21.18 -11.75 -18.12
CA TYR A 31 22.11 -11.34 -17.08
C TYR A 31 21.41 -11.14 -15.72
N LEU A 32 20.28 -10.42 -15.69
CA LEU A 32 19.51 -10.21 -14.45
C LEU A 32 19.01 -11.53 -13.84
N ARG A 33 18.60 -12.49 -14.69
CA ARG A 33 18.22 -13.84 -14.22
C ARG A 33 19.42 -14.62 -13.69
N GLY A 34 20.58 -14.50 -14.35
CA GLY A 34 21.84 -15.10 -13.90
C GLY A 34 22.32 -14.58 -12.54
N LEU A 35 21.97 -13.36 -12.18
CA LEU A 35 22.20 -12.80 -10.83
C LEU A 35 21.24 -13.34 -9.75
N GLY A 36 20.35 -14.27 -10.10
CA GLY A 36 19.35 -14.82 -9.15
C GLY A 36 18.27 -13.83 -8.72
N LEU A 37 18.03 -12.74 -9.47
CA LEU A 37 17.00 -11.77 -9.14
C LEU A 37 15.61 -12.37 -9.33
N SER A 38 14.68 -12.03 -8.43
CA SER A 38 13.29 -12.48 -8.54
C SER A 38 12.64 -11.96 -9.83
N SER A 39 11.70 -12.72 -10.40
CA SER A 39 10.93 -12.36 -11.60
C SER A 39 10.30 -10.97 -11.48
N ASN A 40 9.80 -10.61 -10.30
CA ASN A 40 9.23 -9.28 -10.03
C ASN A 40 10.29 -8.17 -10.13
N ARG A 41 11.52 -8.42 -9.66
CA ARG A 41 12.62 -7.47 -9.76
C ARG A 41 13.06 -7.31 -11.20
N VAL A 42 13.19 -8.40 -11.95
CA VAL A 42 13.49 -8.39 -13.38
C VAL A 42 12.42 -7.60 -14.16
N ALA A 43 11.14 -7.86 -13.89
CA ALA A 43 10.03 -7.12 -14.51
C ALA A 43 10.09 -5.60 -14.19
N SER A 44 10.41 -5.24 -12.95
CA SER A 44 10.56 -3.84 -12.54
C SER A 44 11.71 -3.15 -13.25
N LEU A 45 12.86 -3.81 -13.39
CA LEU A 45 14.02 -3.28 -14.10
C LEU A 45 13.74 -3.16 -15.62
N LYS A 46 13.07 -4.15 -16.22
CA LYS A 46 12.59 -4.07 -17.61
C LYS A 46 11.69 -2.86 -17.82
N SER A 47 10.72 -2.64 -16.93
CA SER A 47 9.80 -1.49 -17.00
C SER A 47 10.52 -0.16 -16.89
N ALA A 48 11.54 -0.04 -16.02
CA ALA A 48 12.32 1.18 -15.87
C ALA A 48 13.06 1.56 -17.14
N ILE A 49 13.66 0.57 -17.84
CA ILE A 49 14.36 0.82 -19.10
C ILE A 49 13.35 1.13 -20.21
N SER A 50 12.21 0.44 -20.25
CA SER A 50 11.14 0.73 -21.20
C SER A 50 10.59 2.14 -21.02
N SER A 51 10.52 2.64 -19.79
CA SER A 51 10.11 4.03 -19.52
C SER A 51 11.12 5.03 -20.07
N LEU A 52 12.44 4.77 -19.92
CA LEU A 52 13.47 5.60 -20.53
C LEU A 52 13.37 5.60 -22.06
N ALA A 53 13.26 4.40 -22.64
CA ALA A 53 13.10 4.28 -24.10
C ALA A 53 11.84 5.01 -24.60
N ASN A 54 10.76 5.00 -23.84
CA ASN A 54 9.54 5.74 -24.18
C ASN A 54 9.73 7.25 -24.07
N CYS A 55 10.50 7.72 -23.07
CA CYS A 55 10.87 9.15 -23.00
C CYS A 55 11.61 9.60 -24.28
N ILE A 56 12.63 8.86 -24.72
CA ILE A 56 13.38 9.19 -25.93
C ILE A 56 12.46 9.16 -27.16
N GLU A 57 11.63 8.11 -27.29
CA GLU A 57 10.71 7.93 -28.42
C GLU A 57 9.70 9.09 -28.56
N VAL A 58 9.28 9.69 -27.44
CA VAL A 58 8.19 10.69 -27.43
C VAL A 58 8.71 12.12 -27.27
N LEU A 59 9.71 12.34 -26.39
CA LEU A 59 10.18 13.70 -26.05
C LEU A 59 11.34 14.17 -26.93
N ASP A 60 12.11 13.23 -27.45
CA ASP A 60 13.28 13.50 -28.29
C ASP A 60 13.07 13.02 -29.73
N GLU A 61 11.82 12.95 -30.21
CA GLU A 61 11.46 12.49 -31.55
C GLU A 61 12.19 13.31 -32.63
N ASP A 62 12.32 14.60 -32.45
CA ASP A 62 13.04 15.51 -33.38
C ASP A 62 14.52 15.16 -33.51
N LEU A 63 15.16 14.72 -32.42
CA LEU A 63 16.58 14.34 -32.40
C LEU A 63 16.79 12.89 -32.88
N TYR A 64 15.85 12.02 -32.61
CA TYR A 64 15.93 10.58 -32.92
C TYR A 64 14.68 10.06 -33.62
N PRO A 65 14.36 10.54 -34.83
CA PRO A 65 13.09 10.25 -35.50
C PRO A 65 12.86 8.77 -35.83
N ASN A 66 13.94 8.00 -35.89
CA ASN A 66 13.89 6.54 -36.17
C ASN A 66 14.01 5.68 -34.93
N PHE A 67 14.16 6.27 -33.72
CA PHE A 67 14.23 5.49 -32.49
C PHE A 67 12.86 4.92 -32.14
N ARG A 68 12.84 3.65 -31.72
CA ARG A 68 11.63 2.97 -31.26
C ARG A 68 11.92 2.18 -30.01
N ASN A 69 10.96 2.15 -29.09
CA ASN A 69 11.07 1.39 -27.85
C ASN A 69 10.92 -0.12 -28.12
N LEU A 70 12.04 -0.76 -28.43
CA LEU A 70 12.12 -2.19 -28.74
C LEU A 70 11.75 -3.08 -27.53
N ILE A 71 11.80 -2.55 -26.29
CA ILE A 71 11.54 -3.29 -25.06
C ILE A 71 10.05 -3.66 -24.95
N LYS A 72 9.15 -2.86 -25.53
CA LYS A 72 7.70 -3.16 -25.61
C LYS A 72 7.43 -4.48 -26.34
N SER A 73 8.25 -4.82 -27.33
CA SER A 73 8.10 -6.05 -28.14
C SER A 73 8.72 -7.30 -27.50
N LEU A 74 9.36 -7.18 -26.33
CA LEU A 74 9.91 -8.33 -25.62
C LEU A 74 8.81 -9.05 -24.84
N GLU A 75 8.91 -10.37 -24.74
CA GLU A 75 8.00 -11.17 -23.95
C GLU A 75 7.83 -10.61 -22.52
N PRO A 76 6.59 -10.62 -22.00
CA PRO A 76 6.33 -10.24 -20.62
C PRO A 76 7.14 -11.11 -19.67
N VAL A 77 7.73 -10.48 -18.64
CA VAL A 77 8.31 -11.23 -17.54
C VAL A 77 7.17 -11.65 -16.61
N HIS A 78 6.91 -12.95 -16.53
CA HIS A 78 5.91 -13.50 -15.62
C HIS A 78 6.28 -13.17 -14.19
N LYS A 79 5.35 -12.51 -13.48
CA LYS A 79 5.51 -12.17 -12.07
C LYS A 79 5.07 -13.35 -11.23
N THR A 80 5.94 -13.78 -10.32
CA THR A 80 5.60 -14.79 -9.32
C THR A 80 5.22 -14.12 -8.01
N PRO A 81 4.27 -14.67 -7.24
CA PRO A 81 4.01 -14.20 -5.89
C PRO A 81 5.28 -14.25 -5.06
N VAL A 82 5.62 -13.15 -4.38
CA VAL A 82 6.86 -13.06 -3.57
C VAL A 82 6.67 -13.67 -2.20
N ARG A 83 5.43 -13.73 -1.73
CA ARG A 83 5.03 -14.26 -0.42
C ARG A 83 3.69 -14.95 -0.56
N GLU A 84 3.49 -15.96 0.26
CA GLU A 84 2.14 -16.43 0.54
C GLU A 84 1.34 -15.30 1.16
N LYS A 85 0.07 -15.24 0.78
CA LYS A 85 -0.83 -14.21 1.26
C LYS A 85 -1.17 -14.49 2.71
N THR A 86 -0.90 -13.55 3.60
CA THR A 86 -1.37 -13.61 4.98
C THR A 86 -2.83 -13.20 4.99
N VAL A 87 -3.72 -14.14 5.30
CA VAL A 87 -5.14 -13.89 5.55
C VAL A 87 -5.32 -13.78 7.05
N LEU A 88 -5.93 -12.68 7.49
CA LEU A 88 -6.21 -12.40 8.91
C LEU A 88 -7.69 -12.45 9.18
N THR A 89 -8.07 -12.79 10.42
CA THR A 89 -9.43 -12.66 10.91
C THR A 89 -9.58 -11.46 11.84
N ASP A 90 -10.80 -10.99 12.05
CA ASP A 90 -11.09 -9.89 12.98
C ASP A 90 -10.67 -10.27 14.40
N GLU A 91 -10.89 -11.51 14.83
CA GLU A 91 -10.54 -12.02 16.16
C GLU A 91 -9.03 -11.97 16.40
N GLN A 92 -8.22 -12.39 15.43
CA GLN A 92 -6.76 -12.30 15.52
C GLN A 92 -6.28 -10.85 15.69
N VAL A 93 -6.91 -9.91 14.95
CA VAL A 93 -6.57 -8.49 15.04
C VAL A 93 -6.99 -7.93 16.37
N GLU A 94 -8.18 -8.26 16.88
CA GLU A 94 -8.70 -7.80 18.17
C GLU A 94 -7.85 -8.33 19.34
N GLU A 95 -7.46 -9.60 19.32
CA GLU A 95 -6.55 -10.16 20.32
C GLU A 95 -5.18 -9.42 20.32
N CYS A 96 -4.64 -9.14 19.14
CA CYS A 96 -3.40 -8.37 19.03
C CYS A 96 -3.54 -6.94 19.54
N LEU A 97 -4.66 -6.27 19.23
CA LEU A 97 -4.95 -4.92 19.75
C LEU A 97 -4.99 -4.90 21.26
N ASN A 98 -5.63 -5.88 21.90
CA ASN A 98 -5.69 -6.01 23.35
C ASN A 98 -4.29 -6.22 23.95
N LYS A 99 -3.50 -7.16 23.41
CA LYS A 99 -2.10 -7.38 23.82
C LYS A 99 -1.24 -6.11 23.71
N LEU A 100 -1.42 -5.33 22.63
CA LEU A 100 -0.69 -4.07 22.45
C LEU A 100 -1.06 -3.02 23.50
N LEU A 101 -2.34 -2.92 23.89
CA LEU A 101 -2.79 -2.02 24.96
C LEU A 101 -2.25 -2.46 26.32
N GLU A 102 -2.30 -3.75 26.65
CA GLU A 102 -1.74 -4.32 27.89
C GLU A 102 -0.24 -4.03 28.01
N GLN A 103 0.50 -4.09 26.88
CA GLN A 103 1.92 -3.76 26.81
C GLN A 103 2.19 -2.25 26.73
N ASN A 104 1.17 -1.39 26.90
CA ASN A 104 1.26 0.06 26.78
C ASN A 104 1.83 0.55 25.44
N GLN A 105 1.60 -0.22 24.35
CA GLN A 105 2.02 0.09 22.98
C GLN A 105 0.91 0.83 22.23
N CYS A 106 0.30 1.86 22.84
CA CYS A 106 -0.92 2.51 22.33
C CYS A 106 -0.75 3.10 20.94
N GLN A 107 0.44 3.60 20.56
CA GLN A 107 0.69 4.12 19.21
C GLN A 107 0.63 3.02 18.15
N ILE A 108 1.12 1.81 18.45
CA ILE A 108 1.08 0.68 17.53
C ILE A 108 -0.35 0.15 17.43
N ALA A 109 -1.07 0.05 18.56
CA ALA A 109 -2.48 -0.32 18.58
C ALA A 109 -3.33 0.65 17.75
N CYS A 110 -3.11 1.96 17.91
CA CYS A 110 -3.78 2.99 17.12
C CYS A 110 -3.48 2.85 15.61
N ALA A 111 -2.25 2.51 15.21
CA ALA A 111 -1.89 2.30 13.81
C ALA A 111 -2.55 1.04 13.22
N LEU A 112 -2.61 -0.03 14.00
CA LEU A 112 -3.29 -1.28 13.60
C LEU A 112 -4.80 -1.06 13.47
N ALA A 113 -5.43 -0.43 14.47
CA ALA A 113 -6.85 -0.10 14.45
C ALA A 113 -7.23 0.84 13.31
N LEU A 114 -6.41 1.86 13.04
CA LEU A 114 -6.63 2.76 11.90
C LEU A 114 -6.58 2.01 10.56
N SER A 115 -5.66 1.06 10.42
CA SER A 115 -5.59 0.26 9.20
C SER A 115 -6.78 -0.71 9.05
N LEU A 116 -7.28 -1.28 10.16
CA LEU A 116 -8.49 -2.09 10.19
C LEU A 116 -9.72 -1.25 9.83
N ALA A 117 -9.83 -0.06 10.38
CA ALA A 117 -10.99 0.82 10.20
C ALA A 117 -11.05 1.52 8.82
N SER A 118 -9.96 1.53 8.05
CA SER A 118 -9.87 2.34 6.83
C SER A 118 -9.29 1.65 5.61
N GLY A 119 -8.64 0.51 5.75
CA GLY A 119 -7.91 -0.14 4.66
C GLY A 119 -6.81 0.71 4.03
N MET A 120 -6.29 1.73 4.70
CA MET A 120 -5.25 2.64 4.19
C MET A 120 -3.95 1.92 3.89
N ARG A 121 -3.19 2.47 2.92
CA ARG A 121 -1.82 2.03 2.68
C ARG A 121 -0.90 2.53 3.79
N LYS A 122 0.14 1.78 4.09
CA LYS A 122 1.18 2.12 5.08
C LYS A 122 1.70 3.57 4.99
N ALA A 123 1.97 4.06 3.78
CA ALA A 123 2.41 5.43 3.57
C ALA A 123 1.30 6.48 3.78
N GLU A 124 0.04 6.10 3.71
CA GLU A 124 -1.10 6.98 3.99
C GLU A 124 -1.28 7.14 5.51
N LEU A 125 -1.08 6.05 6.28
CA LEU A 125 -1.11 6.10 7.74
C LEU A 125 -0.14 7.15 8.30
N THR A 126 1.09 7.23 7.78
CA THR A 126 2.08 8.20 8.27
C THR A 126 1.67 9.66 8.06
N ARG A 127 0.71 9.94 7.17
CA ARG A 127 0.24 11.28 6.83
C ARG A 127 -1.00 11.72 7.61
N MET A 128 -1.47 10.87 8.52
CA MET A 128 -2.61 11.23 9.38
C MET A 128 -2.20 12.26 10.41
N LYS A 129 -3.09 13.22 10.61
CA LYS A 129 -2.98 14.24 11.65
C LYS A 129 -4.01 14.01 12.73
N VAL A 130 -3.73 14.46 13.94
CA VAL A 130 -4.66 14.35 15.08
C VAL A 130 -5.97 15.10 14.78
N GLU A 131 -5.89 16.29 14.20
CA GLU A 131 -7.04 17.11 13.83
C GLU A 131 -8.05 16.45 12.88
N PHE A 132 -7.66 15.39 12.16
CA PHE A 132 -8.55 14.67 11.25
C PHE A 132 -9.57 13.77 11.96
N PHE A 133 -9.49 13.67 13.27
CA PHE A 133 -10.32 12.80 14.10
C PHE A 133 -11.06 13.59 15.20
N ASP A 134 -11.38 14.85 14.92
CA ASP A 134 -12.26 15.67 15.75
C ASP A 134 -13.73 15.58 15.27
N GLU A 135 -14.65 16.17 16.04
CA GLU A 135 -16.09 16.13 15.75
C GLU A 135 -16.46 16.73 14.39
N LYS A 136 -15.65 17.68 13.86
CA LYS A 136 -15.90 18.33 12.56
C LYS A 136 -15.71 17.40 11.36
N HIS A 137 -15.00 16.30 11.59
CA HIS A 137 -14.70 15.30 10.58
C HIS A 137 -15.66 14.11 10.62
N LEU A 138 -16.60 14.10 11.57
CA LEU A 138 -17.62 13.06 11.65
C LEU A 138 -18.64 13.21 10.52
N VAL A 139 -19.01 12.10 9.91
CA VAL A 139 -19.98 11.99 8.83
C VAL A 139 -20.84 10.74 9.01
N PHE A 140 -21.98 10.68 8.31
CA PHE A 140 -22.91 9.54 8.31
C PHE A 140 -23.39 9.17 9.73
N ASP A 141 -24.04 10.12 10.41
CA ASP A 141 -24.54 9.95 11.78
C ASP A 141 -23.42 9.48 12.73
N ASP A 142 -22.28 10.13 12.65
CA ASP A 142 -21.09 9.87 13.48
C ASP A 142 -20.49 8.48 13.34
N LYS A 143 -20.84 7.73 12.29
CA LYS A 143 -20.30 6.37 12.05
C LYS A 143 -18.91 6.35 11.47
N MET A 144 -18.52 7.43 10.77
CA MET A 144 -17.22 7.49 10.11
C MET A 144 -16.57 8.86 10.29
N TYR A 145 -15.22 8.87 10.30
CA TYR A 145 -14.44 10.08 10.05
C TYR A 145 -14.15 10.22 8.56
N LYS A 146 -14.35 11.43 8.03
CA LYS A 146 -13.83 11.84 6.72
C LYS A 146 -12.62 12.74 6.97
N THR A 147 -11.41 12.23 6.77
CA THR A 147 -10.17 12.97 7.05
C THR A 147 -10.00 14.20 6.16
N GLY A 148 -9.09 15.10 6.53
CA GLY A 148 -8.57 16.07 5.60
C GLY A 148 -7.89 15.42 4.39
N ILE A 149 -7.62 16.24 3.37
CA ILE A 149 -7.00 15.77 2.11
C ILE A 149 -5.55 15.34 2.37
N ILE A 150 -5.20 14.14 1.93
CA ILE A 150 -3.84 13.63 1.96
C ILE A 150 -3.34 13.22 0.57
N LYS A 151 -2.04 13.28 0.39
CA LYS A 151 -1.39 12.75 -0.82
C LYS A 151 -1.41 11.22 -0.79
N THR A 152 -1.90 10.61 -1.87
CA THR A 152 -1.88 9.15 -2.05
C THR A 152 -1.06 8.75 -3.27
N LYS A 153 -0.89 7.44 -3.50
CA LYS A 153 -0.25 6.94 -4.72
C LYS A 153 -1.15 7.24 -5.91
N GLY A 154 -0.62 7.89 -6.93
CA GLY A 154 -1.29 8.18 -8.20
C GLY A 154 -0.28 8.35 -9.32
N HIS A 155 -0.76 8.58 -10.54
CA HIS A 155 0.11 8.90 -11.67
C HIS A 155 0.66 10.34 -11.54
N GLY A 156 1.89 10.55 -12.00
CA GLY A 156 2.57 11.84 -11.95
C GLY A 156 3.25 12.15 -10.61
N SER A 157 3.96 13.27 -10.56
CA SER A 157 4.78 13.70 -9.42
C SER A 157 3.95 14.12 -8.20
N SER A 158 2.74 14.64 -8.41
CA SER A 158 1.84 15.12 -7.34
C SER A 158 1.04 14.01 -6.66
N GLY A 159 0.81 12.85 -7.32
CA GLY A 159 -0.09 11.81 -6.83
C GLY A 159 -1.55 12.28 -6.77
N LYS A 160 -2.47 11.39 -6.38
CA LYS A 160 -3.85 11.79 -6.05
C LYS A 160 -3.91 12.44 -4.67
N GLN A 161 -4.72 13.47 -4.53
CA GLN A 161 -5.02 14.13 -3.26
C GLN A 161 -6.49 13.87 -2.91
N ILE A 162 -6.73 13.09 -1.88
CA ILE A 162 -8.08 12.64 -1.51
C ILE A 162 -8.23 12.55 0.01
N PRO A 163 -9.45 12.73 0.55
CA PRO A 163 -9.76 12.37 1.92
C PRO A 163 -9.79 10.85 2.08
N LYS A 164 -9.80 10.38 3.31
CA LYS A 164 -10.00 8.97 3.68
C LYS A 164 -11.18 8.84 4.62
N TYR A 165 -11.84 7.68 4.57
CA TYR A 165 -12.93 7.33 5.45
C TYR A 165 -12.46 6.30 6.46
N VAL A 166 -12.84 6.48 7.72
CA VAL A 166 -12.40 5.65 8.84
C VAL A 166 -13.61 5.27 9.69
N LEU A 167 -13.89 4.00 9.85
CA LEU A 167 -14.96 3.50 10.72
C LEU A 167 -14.66 3.89 12.18
N ARG A 168 -15.55 4.66 12.79
CA ARG A 168 -15.34 5.23 14.12
C ARG A 168 -15.28 4.17 15.21
N ASP A 169 -16.20 3.23 15.22
CA ASP A 169 -16.32 2.17 16.21
C ASP A 169 -15.06 1.31 16.33
N LYS A 170 -14.46 0.99 15.19
CA LYS A 170 -13.23 0.17 15.10
C LYS A 170 -11.95 0.95 15.47
N PHE A 171 -12.00 2.28 15.47
CA PHE A 171 -10.82 3.12 15.63
C PHE A 171 -10.80 3.90 16.95
N GLN A 172 -11.93 4.48 17.36
CA GLN A 172 -12.01 5.43 18.47
C GLN A 172 -11.38 4.96 19.77
N PRO A 173 -11.60 3.74 20.29
CA PRO A 173 -11.04 3.31 21.56
C PRO A 173 -9.50 3.35 21.57
N TYR A 174 -8.88 3.00 20.45
CA TYR A 174 -7.41 2.95 20.30
C TYR A 174 -6.81 4.34 20.06
N PHE A 175 -7.56 5.20 19.39
CA PHE A 175 -7.22 6.62 19.26
C PHE A 175 -7.20 7.30 20.65
N ASP A 176 -8.23 7.10 21.44
CA ASP A 176 -8.34 7.70 22.78
C ASP A 176 -7.22 7.20 23.71
N ALA A 177 -6.93 5.90 23.67
CA ALA A 177 -5.81 5.33 24.43
C ALA A 177 -4.48 5.96 24.02
N TRP A 178 -4.26 6.16 22.73
CA TRP A 178 -3.07 6.82 22.22
C TRP A 178 -3.03 8.30 22.60
N MET A 179 -4.14 9.03 22.51
CA MET A 179 -4.20 10.45 22.94
C MET A 179 -3.89 10.60 24.42
N LYS A 180 -4.41 9.73 25.29
CA LYS A 180 -4.06 9.70 26.71
C LYS A 180 -2.55 9.46 26.94
N GLN A 181 -1.95 8.53 26.17
CA GLN A 181 -0.51 8.27 26.26
C GLN A 181 0.31 9.45 25.74
N ARG A 182 -0.13 10.11 24.65
CA ARG A 182 0.51 11.34 24.12
C ARG A 182 0.55 12.44 25.16
N ALA A 183 -0.59 12.71 25.82
CA ALA A 183 -0.68 13.73 26.86
C ALA A 183 0.29 13.44 28.01
N LYS A 184 0.33 12.20 28.52
CA LYS A 184 1.28 11.79 29.58
C LYS A 184 2.75 11.95 29.17
N ARG A 185 3.07 11.83 27.89
CA ARG A 185 4.44 11.96 27.34
C ARG A 185 4.78 13.36 26.87
N GLY A 186 3.86 14.34 26.98
CA GLY A 186 4.06 15.70 26.48
C GLY A 186 4.31 15.76 24.96
N ILE A 187 3.63 14.92 24.17
CA ILE A 187 3.82 14.87 22.73
C ILE A 187 2.99 15.96 22.05
N GLU A 188 3.63 17.06 21.74
CA GLU A 188 3.06 18.19 20.99
C GLU A 188 3.48 18.05 19.51
N SER A 189 2.67 17.40 18.71
CA SER A 189 2.90 17.23 17.28
C SER A 189 1.56 17.15 16.54
N PRO A 190 1.38 17.77 15.36
CA PRO A 190 0.15 17.64 14.59
C PRO A 190 -0.02 16.23 14.00
N TRP A 191 1.06 15.47 13.89
CA TRP A 191 1.03 14.13 13.31
C TRP A 191 0.47 13.11 14.28
N LEU A 192 -0.42 12.25 13.80
CA LEU A 192 -0.98 11.17 14.61
C LEU A 192 0.10 10.18 15.07
N PHE A 193 0.97 9.77 14.15
CA PHE A 193 2.08 8.86 14.45
C PHE A 193 3.39 9.62 14.43
N VAL A 194 4.17 9.44 15.48
CA VAL A 194 5.39 10.20 15.74
C VAL A 194 6.57 9.28 16.08
N THR A 195 7.75 9.79 15.86
CA THR A 195 9.01 9.21 16.35
C THR A 195 9.84 10.30 17.05
N ALA A 196 10.66 9.92 18.00
CA ALA A 196 11.58 10.84 18.65
C ALA A 196 12.71 11.20 17.67
N GLY A 197 13.07 12.50 17.60
CA GLY A 197 14.18 13.00 16.81
C GLY A 197 14.66 14.33 17.39
N GLU A 198 15.95 14.49 17.61
CA GLU A 198 16.64 15.74 18.03
C GLU A 198 15.87 16.57 19.09
N GLY A 199 15.44 15.94 20.17
CA GLY A 199 14.73 16.60 21.27
C GLY A 199 13.26 16.94 21.04
N LYS A 200 12.67 16.53 19.91
CA LYS A 200 11.26 16.73 19.59
C LYS A 200 10.62 15.49 18.96
N PHE A 201 9.30 15.49 18.90
CA PHE A 201 8.53 14.44 18.18
C PHE A 201 8.23 14.89 16.76
N ILE A 202 8.70 14.11 15.79
CA ILE A 202 8.52 14.33 14.34
C ILE A 202 7.59 13.27 13.75
N GLN A 203 7.12 13.51 12.52
CA GLN A 203 6.28 12.56 11.78
C GLN A 203 6.96 11.19 11.68
N ALA A 204 6.23 10.13 11.99
CA ALA A 204 6.70 8.76 11.78
C ALA A 204 6.93 8.48 10.30
N THR A 205 8.03 7.78 10.00
CA THR A 205 8.40 7.39 8.64
C THR A 205 7.73 6.09 8.22
N VAL A 206 7.76 5.79 6.92
CA VAL A 206 7.33 4.47 6.40
C VAL A 206 8.20 3.34 6.97
N SER A 207 9.47 3.59 7.29
CA SER A 207 10.35 2.63 7.96
C SER A 207 9.86 2.31 9.37
N GLN A 208 9.41 3.32 10.13
CA GLN A 208 8.83 3.11 11.46
C GLN A 208 7.58 2.20 11.40
N MET A 209 6.77 2.33 10.36
CA MET A 209 5.63 1.43 10.14
C MET A 209 6.06 -0.02 9.85
N ASN A 210 7.27 -0.24 9.30
CA ASN A 210 7.80 -1.61 9.18
C ASN A 210 8.13 -2.19 10.55
N THR A 211 8.76 -1.40 11.43
CA THR A 211 9.03 -1.81 12.82
C THR A 211 7.74 -2.15 13.59
N TYR A 212 6.65 -1.39 13.33
CA TYR A 212 5.34 -1.74 13.90
C TYR A 212 4.82 -3.06 13.34
N ALA A 213 4.95 -3.27 12.03
CA ALA A 213 4.52 -4.51 11.39
C ALA A 213 5.29 -5.74 11.93
N GLU A 214 6.59 -5.62 12.20
CA GLU A 214 7.41 -6.67 12.82
C GLU A 214 6.89 -7.01 14.22
N LYS A 215 6.60 -6.01 15.06
CA LYS A 215 6.04 -6.21 16.40
C LYS A 215 4.67 -6.85 16.38
N ILE A 216 3.78 -6.39 15.49
CA ILE A 216 2.44 -6.96 15.30
C ILE A 216 2.56 -8.42 14.84
N GLY A 217 3.42 -8.69 13.86
CA GLY A 217 3.66 -10.04 13.36
C GLY A 217 4.15 -11.00 14.44
N ALA A 218 5.07 -10.54 15.31
CA ALA A 218 5.56 -11.32 16.44
C ALA A 218 4.45 -11.62 17.48
N LEU A 219 3.49 -10.68 17.70
CA LEU A 219 2.38 -10.90 18.61
C LEU A 219 1.30 -11.82 18.07
N MET A 220 1.11 -11.84 16.75
CA MET A 220 0.13 -12.68 16.05
C MET A 220 0.70 -14.03 15.59
N ASP A 221 2.02 -14.21 15.68
CA ASP A 221 2.75 -15.37 15.12
C ASP A 221 2.47 -15.59 13.61
N VAL A 222 2.42 -14.48 12.85
CA VAL A 222 2.20 -14.50 11.40
C VAL A 222 3.10 -13.50 10.69
N PRO A 223 3.44 -13.71 9.40
CA PRO A 223 4.17 -12.73 8.61
C PRO A 223 3.28 -11.51 8.30
N PHE A 224 3.13 -10.61 9.28
CA PHE A 224 2.28 -9.43 9.17
C PHE A 224 2.94 -8.33 8.33
N TYR A 225 2.13 -7.67 7.53
CA TYR A 225 2.44 -6.41 6.83
C TYR A 225 1.16 -5.60 6.65
N PHE A 226 1.21 -4.27 6.79
CA PHE A 226 0.00 -3.43 6.78
C PHE A 226 -0.91 -3.62 5.55
N HIS A 227 -0.39 -4.16 4.46
CA HIS A 227 -1.20 -4.39 3.26
C HIS A 227 -2.20 -5.54 3.42
N CYS A 228 -1.95 -6.52 4.33
CA CYS A 228 -2.93 -7.55 4.64
C CYS A 228 -4.18 -6.98 5.33
N MET A 229 -4.05 -5.89 6.09
CA MET A 229 -5.19 -5.18 6.67
C MET A 229 -6.13 -4.60 5.62
N ARG A 230 -5.61 -4.22 4.45
CA ARG A 230 -6.43 -3.74 3.33
C ARG A 230 -7.24 -4.86 2.70
N HIS A 231 -6.72 -6.08 2.71
CA HIS A 231 -7.47 -7.27 2.32
C HIS A 231 -8.60 -7.56 3.30
N LEU A 232 -8.29 -7.59 4.60
CA LEU A 232 -9.28 -7.81 5.65
C LEU A 232 -10.37 -6.74 5.60
N TRP A 233 -9.99 -5.45 5.54
CA TRP A 233 -10.95 -4.34 5.42
C TRP A 233 -11.87 -4.50 4.21
N THR A 234 -11.34 -4.85 3.03
CA THR A 234 -12.14 -5.02 1.82
C THR A 234 -13.15 -6.16 1.98
N SER A 235 -12.71 -7.29 2.52
CA SER A 235 -13.58 -8.43 2.80
C SER A 235 -14.66 -8.09 3.84
N ASN A 236 -14.31 -7.33 4.88
CA ASN A 236 -15.27 -6.90 5.89
C ASN A 236 -16.31 -5.93 5.33
N MET A 237 -15.92 -5.00 4.45
CA MET A 237 -16.88 -4.11 3.78
C MET A 237 -17.84 -4.90 2.89
N GLN A 238 -17.37 -5.92 2.18
CA GLN A 238 -18.23 -6.79 1.39
C GLN A 238 -19.16 -7.64 2.27
N ARG A 239 -18.67 -8.21 3.40
CA ARG A 239 -19.50 -8.91 4.39
C ARG A 239 -20.57 -8.02 5.01
N ALA A 240 -20.26 -6.73 5.17
CA ALA A 240 -21.22 -5.72 5.64
C ALA A 240 -22.22 -5.26 4.55
N GLY A 241 -22.19 -5.86 3.35
CA GLY A 241 -23.12 -5.59 2.26
C GLY A 241 -22.80 -4.34 1.43
N PHE A 242 -21.61 -3.74 1.56
CA PHE A 242 -21.23 -2.61 0.71
C PHE A 242 -21.01 -3.07 -0.73
N PRO A 243 -21.63 -2.40 -1.72
CA PRO A 243 -21.39 -2.67 -3.14
C PRO A 243 -19.91 -2.48 -3.51
N ASP A 244 -19.37 -3.33 -4.39
CA ASP A 244 -17.99 -3.23 -4.87
C ASP A 244 -17.64 -1.84 -5.46
N SER A 245 -18.60 -1.17 -6.10
CA SER A 245 -18.44 0.20 -6.61
C SER A 245 -18.16 1.21 -5.49
N VAL A 246 -18.89 1.11 -4.37
CA VAL A 246 -18.71 1.99 -3.20
C VAL A 246 -17.36 1.71 -2.53
N ILE A 247 -16.98 0.44 -2.39
CA ILE A 247 -15.68 0.04 -1.85
C ILE A 247 -14.54 0.61 -2.72
N ALA A 248 -14.67 0.51 -4.05
CA ALA A 248 -13.70 1.06 -4.99
C ALA A 248 -13.60 2.58 -4.87
N GLU A 249 -14.72 3.29 -4.71
CA GLU A 249 -14.77 4.74 -4.54
C GLU A 249 -14.09 5.19 -3.25
N ILE A 250 -14.42 4.58 -2.09
CA ILE A 250 -13.79 4.85 -0.79
C ILE A 250 -12.26 4.69 -0.87
N GLN A 251 -11.79 3.65 -1.58
CA GLN A 251 -10.37 3.38 -1.74
C GLN A 251 -9.73 4.14 -2.91
N SER A 252 -10.54 4.88 -3.71
CA SER A 252 -10.14 5.58 -4.93
C SER A 252 -9.45 4.65 -5.95
N TRP A 253 -10.00 3.45 -6.11
CA TRP A 253 -9.59 2.51 -7.14
C TRP A 253 -10.23 2.85 -8.49
N GLU A 254 -9.46 2.69 -9.55
CA GLU A 254 -9.90 2.99 -10.93
C GLU A 254 -10.67 1.82 -11.58
N SER A 255 -10.62 0.64 -10.95
CA SER A 255 -11.22 -0.58 -11.49
C SER A 255 -11.80 -1.45 -10.37
N LEU A 256 -12.95 -2.06 -10.63
CA LEU A 256 -13.56 -3.07 -9.75
C LEU A 256 -12.71 -4.35 -9.62
N GLU A 257 -11.81 -4.61 -10.56
CA GLU A 257 -10.84 -5.70 -10.45
C GLU A 257 -9.97 -5.56 -9.19
N MET A 258 -9.75 -4.31 -8.74
CA MET A 258 -9.01 -4.09 -7.50
C MET A 258 -9.78 -4.59 -6.28
N VAL A 259 -11.10 -4.47 -6.26
CA VAL A 259 -11.94 -5.04 -5.18
C VAL A 259 -11.79 -6.55 -5.17
N LYS A 260 -11.95 -7.21 -6.31
CA LYS A 260 -11.76 -8.67 -6.45
C LYS A 260 -10.35 -9.11 -6.01
N ARG A 261 -9.31 -8.32 -6.34
CA ARG A 261 -7.93 -8.61 -5.95
C ARG A 261 -7.70 -8.54 -4.44
N TYR A 262 -8.42 -7.67 -3.74
CA TYR A 262 -8.29 -7.47 -2.29
C TYR A 262 -9.32 -8.25 -1.49
N SER A 263 -10.32 -8.84 -2.12
CA SER A 263 -11.29 -9.72 -1.46
C SER A 263 -10.66 -11.07 -1.14
N ASP A 264 -10.89 -11.53 0.08
CA ASP A 264 -10.48 -12.85 0.58
C ASP A 264 -11.70 -13.74 0.88
N ILE A 265 -12.90 -13.31 0.43
CA ILE A 265 -14.13 -14.05 0.64
C ILE A 265 -14.19 -15.23 -0.34
N PRO A 266 -14.30 -16.47 0.13
CA PRO A 266 -14.52 -17.63 -0.71
C PRO A 266 -15.79 -17.52 -1.55
N THR A 267 -15.83 -18.21 -2.69
CA THR A 267 -17.01 -18.18 -3.57
C THR A 267 -18.25 -18.73 -2.85
N GLU A 268 -18.07 -19.77 -2.06
CA GLU A 268 -19.15 -20.41 -1.28
C GLU A 268 -19.77 -19.44 -0.27
N GLU A 269 -18.95 -18.64 0.42
CA GLU A 269 -19.41 -17.62 1.36
C GLU A 269 -20.21 -16.52 0.63
N ARG A 270 -19.77 -16.09 -0.56
CA ARG A 270 -20.49 -15.10 -1.37
C ARG A 270 -21.85 -15.61 -1.84
N LEU A 271 -21.90 -16.86 -2.28
CA LEU A 271 -23.16 -17.49 -2.70
C LEU A 271 -24.12 -17.62 -1.52
N ALA A 272 -23.62 -18.04 -0.36
CA ALA A 272 -24.42 -18.14 0.85
C ALA A 272 -25.00 -16.77 1.28
N GLN A 273 -24.22 -15.70 1.18
CA GLN A 273 -24.70 -14.34 1.47
C GLN A 273 -25.81 -13.92 0.50
N PHE A 274 -25.68 -14.25 -0.78
CA PHE A 274 -26.68 -13.92 -1.79
C PHE A 274 -28.01 -14.65 -1.53
N PHE A 275 -27.97 -15.96 -1.34
CA PHE A 275 -29.18 -16.76 -1.12
C PHE A 275 -29.83 -16.53 0.25
N ASN A 276 -29.04 -16.26 1.30
CA ASN A 276 -29.60 -15.95 2.63
C ASN A 276 -30.08 -14.49 2.75
N GLY A 277 -29.74 -13.62 1.82
CA GLY A 277 -30.20 -12.23 1.77
C GLY A 277 -31.58 -12.05 1.16
N GLU A 278 -32.07 -13.02 0.40
CA GLU A 278 -33.41 -13.00 -0.21
C GLU A 278 -34.54 -13.25 0.80
N ASP A 279 -34.24 -13.74 1.99
CA ASP A 279 -35.23 -13.98 3.07
C ASP A 279 -35.49 -12.73 3.95
N LYS A 280 -35.05 -11.54 3.54
CA LYS A 280 -35.18 -10.28 4.29
C LYS A 280 -36.00 -9.23 3.53
N GLU A 281 -37.12 -9.62 2.90
CA GLU A 281 -38.19 -8.71 2.50
C GLU A 281 -39.45 -8.90 3.36
#